data_2d9b780dd72a703ef6dcd159e7aae12a
#
_entry.id   2d9b780dd72a703ef6dcd159e7aae12a
#
_cell.length_a   1.000
_cell.length_b   1.000
_cell.length_c   1.000
_cell.angle_alpha   90.00
_cell.angle_beta   90.00
_cell.angle_gamma   90.00
#
_symmetry.space_group_name_H-M   'P 1'
#
loop_
_entity.id
_entity.type
_entity.pdbx_description
1 polymer ?
#
loop_
_entity_poly.entity_id
_entity_poly.type
_entity_poly.pdbx_seq_one_letter_code
_entity_poly.pdbx_strand_id
1 'polypeptide(L)'
;MKKLFFIFVSILVTTGHIKAAPTHEDSGIREMVGSLTRQEMSDAGCHKGLVYVVETKTGRLIAHTSLEGTDCIVPFTDSFYKEADYVQGAVTYLALLSTGKITLDTEIDTGNGQYVKPNGELVRDHNWHRGGYGLISLESVLTHRSLVGYAKAMDFVYGNNMADYFLKRRDYTAGIPETLMGLLTFYNAIANDGCMVKICDSEDSTATVINGQIESIEHIHMLQLGLEHCVSEGLYKKAGSEHIDVAACGRRLQITDTVYRLELCGYFPVKNPQYTIMVVMEKENLPASAGGMCGPLFRRIVEGLLPYIIRE
;
A
#
# COMPACT_ATOMS: atom_id res chain seq x y z
N MET A 1 -52.58 53.60 -4.60
CA MET A 1 -51.28 53.01 -4.23
C MET A 1 -51.35 51.49 -4.45
N LYS A 2 -50.81 51.01 -5.58
CA LYS A 2 -50.79 49.60 -5.93
C LYS A 2 -49.47 49.00 -5.42
N LYS A 3 -49.50 48.04 -4.45
CA LYS A 3 -48.34 47.28 -3.99
C LYS A 3 -48.06 46.18 -5.01
N LEU A 4 -46.90 46.24 -5.63
CA LEU A 4 -46.34 45.19 -6.49
C LEU A 4 -45.68 44.14 -5.59
N PHE A 5 -46.18 42.90 -5.60
CA PHE A 5 -45.56 41.74 -4.95
C PHE A 5 -44.61 41.09 -5.95
N PHE A 6 -43.31 41.17 -5.70
CA PHE A 6 -42.32 40.37 -6.43
C PHE A 6 -42.24 38.98 -5.80
N ILE A 7 -42.63 37.95 -6.53
CA ILE A 7 -42.43 36.57 -6.19
C ILE A 7 -41.04 36.16 -6.73
N PHE A 8 -40.09 35.96 -5.83
CA PHE A 8 -38.80 35.34 -6.19
C PHE A 8 -39.03 33.83 -6.29
N VAL A 9 -39.02 33.29 -7.50
CA VAL A 9 -38.95 31.84 -7.73
C VAL A 9 -37.49 31.44 -7.71
N SER A 10 -37.03 30.86 -6.61
CA SER A 10 -35.70 30.23 -6.51
C SER A 10 -35.74 28.93 -7.30
N ILE A 11 -35.16 28.91 -8.48
CA ILE A 11 -34.89 27.67 -9.20
C ILE A 11 -33.71 27.00 -8.52
N LEU A 12 -33.98 25.93 -7.74
CA LEU A 12 -32.99 25.02 -7.20
C LEU A 12 -32.45 24.18 -8.37
N VAL A 13 -31.33 24.59 -8.95
CA VAL A 13 -30.60 23.76 -9.91
C VAL A 13 -29.89 22.69 -9.10
N THR A 14 -30.50 21.52 -8.95
CA THR A 14 -29.81 20.31 -8.50
C THR A 14 -28.88 19.89 -9.63
N THR A 15 -27.59 20.25 -9.52
CA THR A 15 -26.55 19.65 -10.33
C THR A 15 -26.37 18.20 -9.87
N GLY A 16 -27.23 17.34 -10.41
CA GLY A 16 -26.98 15.90 -10.34
C GLY A 16 -25.69 15.62 -11.08
N HIS A 17 -24.65 15.23 -10.37
CA HIS A 17 -23.45 14.68 -10.99
C HIS A 17 -23.88 13.38 -11.66
N ILE A 18 -24.13 13.44 -12.96
CA ILE A 18 -24.30 12.24 -13.77
C ILE A 18 -22.93 11.59 -13.79
N LYS A 19 -22.78 10.49 -13.08
CA LYS A 19 -21.55 9.68 -13.11
C LYS A 19 -21.44 9.18 -14.57
N ALA A 20 -20.42 9.61 -15.31
CA ALA A 20 -20.22 9.14 -16.66
C ALA A 20 -20.05 7.60 -16.62
N ALA A 21 -20.53 6.92 -17.67
CA ALA A 21 -20.36 5.47 -17.77
C ALA A 21 -18.88 5.14 -17.95
N PRO A 22 -18.35 4.06 -17.32
CA PRO A 22 -16.96 3.68 -17.48
C PRO A 22 -16.61 3.50 -18.97
N THR A 23 -15.40 3.89 -19.35
CA THR A 23 -14.93 3.66 -20.72
C THR A 23 -14.94 2.17 -21.01
N HIS A 24 -15.03 1.78 -22.28
CA HIS A 24 -15.00 0.35 -22.67
C HIS A 24 -13.69 -0.31 -22.22
N GLU A 25 -12.59 0.42 -22.18
CA GLU A 25 -11.28 0.00 -21.73
C GLU A 25 -11.26 -0.30 -20.22
N ASP A 26 -11.78 0.62 -19.39
CA ASP A 26 -11.88 0.41 -17.94
C ASP A 26 -12.81 -0.77 -17.61
N SER A 27 -13.86 -1.01 -18.39
CA SER A 27 -14.75 -2.16 -18.16
C SER A 27 -14.04 -3.50 -18.39
N GLY A 28 -13.20 -3.60 -19.41
CA GLY A 28 -12.36 -4.78 -19.67
C GLY A 28 -11.32 -5.03 -18.57
N ILE A 29 -10.69 -3.98 -18.07
CA ILE A 29 -9.75 -4.08 -16.95
C ILE A 29 -10.47 -4.53 -15.67
N ARG A 30 -11.64 -3.99 -15.36
CA ARG A 30 -12.45 -4.39 -14.18
C ARG A 30 -12.86 -5.86 -14.23
N GLU A 31 -13.30 -6.35 -15.38
CA GLU A 31 -13.65 -7.77 -15.58
C GLU A 31 -12.44 -8.67 -15.41
N MET A 32 -11.30 -8.31 -16.00
CA MET A 32 -10.04 -9.03 -15.86
C MET A 32 -9.61 -9.10 -14.39
N VAL A 33 -9.55 -7.97 -13.69
CA VAL A 33 -9.15 -7.91 -12.27
C VAL A 33 -10.08 -8.75 -11.41
N GLY A 34 -11.40 -8.66 -11.62
CA GLY A 34 -12.39 -9.46 -10.90
C GLY A 34 -12.24 -10.97 -11.11
N SER A 35 -11.97 -11.39 -12.36
CA SER A 35 -11.75 -12.78 -12.73
C SER A 35 -10.47 -13.34 -12.10
N LEU A 36 -9.36 -12.59 -12.21
CA LEU A 36 -8.08 -12.94 -11.62
C LEU A 36 -8.16 -13.05 -10.10
N THR A 37 -8.84 -12.10 -9.45
CA THR A 37 -9.01 -12.10 -8.00
C THR A 37 -9.74 -13.33 -7.53
N ARG A 38 -10.85 -13.70 -8.20
CA ARG A 38 -11.64 -14.91 -7.86
C ARG A 38 -10.81 -16.18 -7.99
N GLN A 39 -10.06 -16.30 -9.07
CA GLN A 39 -9.22 -17.47 -9.31
C GLN A 39 -8.11 -17.58 -8.26
N GLU A 40 -7.33 -16.51 -8.04
CA GLU A 40 -6.21 -16.55 -7.08
C GLU A 40 -6.67 -16.74 -5.62
N MET A 41 -7.85 -16.20 -5.25
CA MET A 41 -8.45 -16.49 -3.95
C MET A 41 -8.70 -17.99 -3.78
N SER A 42 -9.27 -18.62 -4.80
CA SER A 42 -9.52 -20.08 -4.80
C SER A 42 -8.22 -20.87 -4.68
N ASP A 43 -7.22 -20.55 -5.51
CA ASP A 43 -5.93 -21.24 -5.56
C ASP A 43 -5.14 -21.08 -4.25
N ALA A 44 -5.24 -19.90 -3.60
CA ALA A 44 -4.59 -19.60 -2.32
C ALA A 44 -5.39 -20.10 -1.10
N GLY A 45 -6.63 -20.54 -1.28
CA GLY A 45 -7.55 -20.89 -0.18
C GLY A 45 -7.91 -19.69 0.69
N CYS A 46 -8.08 -18.52 0.08
CA CYS A 46 -8.51 -17.30 0.73
C CYS A 46 -10.02 -17.13 0.63
N HIS A 47 -10.66 -16.66 1.71
CA HIS A 47 -12.10 -16.48 1.75
C HIS A 47 -12.56 -15.03 1.46
N LYS A 48 -11.64 -14.06 1.54
CA LYS A 48 -11.88 -12.68 1.12
C LYS A 48 -10.76 -12.18 0.22
N GLY A 49 -11.10 -11.28 -0.72
CA GLY A 49 -10.15 -10.63 -1.61
C GLY A 49 -10.61 -9.22 -1.96
N LEU A 50 -9.65 -8.31 -1.96
CA LEU A 50 -9.85 -6.93 -2.36
C LEU A 50 -8.70 -6.51 -3.26
N VAL A 51 -9.01 -5.85 -4.36
CA VAL A 51 -8.04 -5.25 -5.27
C VAL A 51 -8.45 -3.82 -5.60
N TYR A 52 -7.48 -2.92 -5.58
CA TYR A 52 -7.55 -1.60 -6.17
C TYR A 52 -6.47 -1.46 -7.24
N VAL A 53 -6.83 -0.86 -8.38
CA VAL A 53 -5.90 -0.44 -9.44
C VAL A 53 -6.13 1.04 -9.68
N VAL A 54 -5.10 1.84 -9.50
CA VAL A 54 -5.14 3.31 -9.57
C VAL A 54 -4.16 3.79 -10.63
N GLU A 55 -4.59 4.74 -11.46
CA GLU A 55 -3.70 5.50 -12.33
C GLU A 55 -2.85 6.45 -11.47
N THR A 56 -1.53 6.27 -11.50
CA THR A 56 -0.62 6.89 -10.53
C THR A 56 -0.69 8.43 -10.56
N LYS A 57 -0.68 9.04 -11.73
CA LYS A 57 -0.58 10.50 -11.88
C LYS A 57 -1.86 11.25 -11.50
N THR A 58 -3.01 10.66 -11.75
CA THR A 58 -4.32 11.31 -11.56
C THR A 58 -5.01 10.90 -10.26
N GLY A 59 -4.68 9.72 -9.73
CA GLY A 59 -5.42 9.09 -8.62
C GLY A 59 -6.74 8.47 -9.08
N ARG A 60 -6.99 8.34 -10.39
CA ARG A 60 -8.21 7.74 -10.94
C ARG A 60 -8.26 6.24 -10.62
N LEU A 61 -9.35 5.78 -10.04
CA LEU A 61 -9.58 4.36 -9.74
C LEU A 61 -10.04 3.64 -11.03
N ILE A 62 -9.11 2.88 -11.62
CA ILE A 62 -9.35 2.13 -12.88
C ILE A 62 -10.19 0.89 -12.61
N ALA A 63 -9.81 0.13 -11.59
CA ALA A 63 -10.53 -1.07 -11.20
C ALA A 63 -10.59 -1.22 -9.69
N HIS A 64 -11.69 -1.76 -9.22
CA HIS A 64 -11.93 -2.13 -7.84
C HIS A 64 -12.71 -3.44 -7.80
N THR A 65 -12.24 -4.38 -7.00
CA THR A 65 -12.92 -5.66 -6.78
C THR A 65 -12.89 -6.00 -5.31
N SER A 66 -14.03 -6.36 -4.74
CA SER A 66 -14.16 -6.86 -3.37
C SER A 66 -15.02 -8.11 -3.37
N LEU A 67 -14.47 -9.23 -2.89
CA LEU A 67 -15.09 -10.54 -2.89
C LEU A 67 -15.07 -11.16 -1.50
N GLU A 68 -16.14 -11.83 -1.11
CA GLU A 68 -16.20 -12.71 0.05
C GLU A 68 -16.84 -14.03 -0.38
N GLY A 69 -16.12 -15.15 -0.20
CA GLY A 69 -16.49 -16.41 -0.81
C GLY A 69 -16.37 -16.35 -2.34
N THR A 70 -17.24 -17.07 -3.04
CA THR A 70 -17.21 -17.15 -4.51
C THR A 70 -18.00 -16.05 -5.21
N ASP A 71 -19.01 -15.45 -4.56
CA ASP A 71 -20.08 -14.73 -5.28
C ASP A 71 -20.47 -13.37 -4.69
N CYS A 72 -19.97 -12.98 -3.54
CA CYS A 72 -20.50 -11.79 -2.89
C CYS A 72 -19.53 -10.59 -2.99
N ILE A 73 -19.99 -9.47 -3.50
CA ILE A 73 -19.30 -8.18 -3.42
C ILE A 73 -19.63 -7.59 -2.05
N VAL A 74 -18.71 -7.69 -1.12
CA VAL A 74 -18.85 -7.11 0.22
C VAL A 74 -17.83 -5.99 0.35
N PRO A 75 -18.23 -4.77 0.75
CA PRO A 75 -17.28 -3.73 1.06
C PRO A 75 -16.33 -4.22 2.16
N PHE A 76 -15.03 -4.18 1.91
CA PHE A 76 -14.04 -4.35 2.95
C PHE A 76 -14.19 -3.18 3.92
N THR A 77 -14.62 -3.47 5.13
CA THR A 77 -14.71 -2.41 6.15
C THR A 77 -13.31 -2.08 6.64
N ASP A 78 -12.93 -0.83 6.51
CA ASP A 78 -11.65 -0.28 6.97
C ASP A 78 -11.43 -0.37 8.50
N SER A 79 -12.40 -0.95 9.23
CA SER A 79 -12.53 -0.86 10.69
C SER A 79 -11.58 -1.75 11.50
N PHE A 80 -10.61 -2.43 10.90
CA PHE A 80 -9.79 -3.43 11.62
C PHE A 80 -8.31 -3.12 11.75
N TYR A 81 -7.92 -1.85 11.70
CA TYR A 81 -6.54 -1.49 11.97
C TYR A 81 -6.28 -1.32 13.47
N LYS A 82 -5.42 -2.18 14.04
CA LYS A 82 -4.82 -1.93 15.36
C LYS A 82 -3.56 -1.09 15.16
N GLU A 83 -3.43 -0.02 15.94
CA GLU A 83 -2.27 0.91 15.89
C GLU A 83 -0.90 0.23 15.94
N ALA A 84 -0.79 -0.94 16.58
CA ALA A 84 0.46 -1.67 16.74
C ALA A 84 1.11 -2.14 15.43
N ASP A 85 0.36 -2.28 14.34
CA ASP A 85 0.84 -2.92 13.11
C ASP A 85 1.48 -1.96 12.11
N TYR A 86 1.36 -0.64 12.34
CA TYR A 86 1.93 0.38 11.45
C TYR A 86 3.42 0.63 11.64
N VAL A 87 3.99 0.14 12.73
CA VAL A 87 5.42 0.33 13.03
C VAL A 87 6.33 -0.42 12.05
N GLN A 88 5.75 -1.12 11.05
CA GLN A 88 6.50 -2.04 10.21
C GLN A 88 6.08 -1.93 8.74
N GLY A 89 6.75 -1.11 7.98
CA GLY A 89 6.48 -1.02 6.55
C GLY A 89 7.07 0.23 5.90
N ALA A 90 6.68 0.49 4.66
CA ALA A 90 7.20 1.58 3.85
C ALA A 90 7.04 2.97 4.51
N VAL A 91 5.92 3.20 5.23
CA VAL A 91 5.69 4.46 5.97
C VAL A 91 6.75 4.67 7.05
N THR A 92 7.01 3.64 7.87
CA THR A 92 8.04 3.70 8.91
C THR A 92 9.43 3.85 8.31
N TYR A 93 9.69 3.14 7.22
CA TYR A 93 10.98 3.22 6.53
C TYR A 93 11.26 4.64 6.02
N LEU A 94 10.28 5.28 5.37
CA LEU A 94 10.40 6.68 4.96
C LEU A 94 10.61 7.61 6.16
N ALA A 95 9.87 7.40 7.25
CA ALA A 95 10.03 8.20 8.47
C ALA A 95 11.44 8.06 9.09
N LEU A 96 12.04 6.88 9.02
CA LEU A 96 13.41 6.66 9.47
C LEU A 96 14.41 7.41 8.58
N LEU A 97 14.33 7.26 7.25
CA LEU A 97 15.20 7.92 6.28
C LEU A 97 15.11 9.44 6.38
N SER A 98 13.91 9.98 6.52
CA SER A 98 13.65 11.43 6.55
C SER A 98 14.32 12.18 7.70
N THR A 99 14.86 11.48 8.69
CA THR A 99 15.59 12.12 9.79
C THR A 99 17.04 12.43 9.44
N GLY A 100 17.59 11.82 8.38
CA GLY A 100 18.99 11.90 8.02
C GLY A 100 19.95 11.24 9.02
N LYS A 101 19.43 10.61 10.09
CA LYS A 101 20.25 9.93 11.10
C LYS A 101 20.73 8.54 10.63
N ILE A 102 20.00 7.95 9.70
CA ILE A 102 20.30 6.64 9.09
C ILE A 102 20.08 6.70 7.59
N THR A 103 20.78 5.83 6.87
CA THR A 103 20.73 5.67 5.42
C THR A 103 20.44 4.22 5.06
N LEU A 104 20.26 3.92 3.77
CA LEU A 104 20.05 2.54 3.27
C LEU A 104 21.13 1.57 3.75
N ASP A 105 22.39 2.03 3.75
CA ASP A 105 23.56 1.23 4.10
C ASP A 105 23.82 1.15 5.61
N THR A 106 23.02 1.83 6.44
CA THR A 106 23.21 1.79 7.90
C THR A 106 23.05 0.36 8.39
N GLU A 107 24.11 -0.19 8.97
CA GLU A 107 24.12 -1.53 9.53
C GLU A 107 23.37 -1.61 10.86
N ILE A 108 22.52 -2.61 10.97
CA ILE A 108 21.70 -2.91 12.15
C ILE A 108 21.95 -4.35 12.55
N ASP A 109 22.50 -4.53 13.74
CA ASP A 109 22.71 -5.86 14.30
C ASP A 109 21.38 -6.41 14.84
N THR A 110 20.77 -7.32 14.11
CA THR A 110 19.54 -8.03 14.52
C THR A 110 19.85 -9.29 15.36
N GLY A 111 21.13 -9.62 15.52
CA GLY A 111 21.59 -10.76 16.31
C GLY A 111 20.96 -12.07 15.86
N ASN A 112 20.45 -12.84 16.81
CA ASN A 112 19.76 -14.09 16.55
C ASN A 112 18.27 -13.93 16.21
N GLY A 113 17.83 -12.73 15.80
CA GLY A 113 16.45 -12.43 15.43
C GLY A 113 15.52 -12.27 16.63
N GLN A 114 16.03 -11.90 17.80
CA GLN A 114 15.25 -11.59 18.99
C GLN A 114 15.75 -10.29 19.63
N TYR A 115 14.83 -9.46 20.08
CA TYR A 115 15.13 -8.19 20.73
C TYR A 115 14.10 -7.89 21.81
N VAL A 116 14.55 -7.60 23.02
CA VAL A 116 13.72 -7.11 24.11
C VAL A 116 13.81 -5.59 24.11
N LYS A 117 12.72 -4.93 23.82
CA LYS A 117 12.63 -3.46 23.85
C LYS A 117 12.81 -2.92 25.27
N PRO A 118 13.11 -1.62 25.43
CA PRO A 118 13.22 -0.99 26.76
C PRO A 118 11.97 -1.13 27.64
N ASN A 119 10.79 -1.25 27.02
CA ASN A 119 9.50 -1.46 27.71
C ASN A 119 9.24 -2.93 28.12
N GLY A 120 10.20 -3.85 27.86
CA GLY A 120 10.09 -5.29 28.13
C GLY A 120 9.38 -6.10 27.05
N GLU A 121 8.91 -5.50 25.99
CA GLU A 121 8.28 -6.20 24.85
C GLU A 121 9.32 -7.01 24.07
N LEU A 122 9.02 -8.29 23.83
CA LEU A 122 9.87 -9.16 23.03
C LEU A 122 9.45 -9.13 21.56
N VAL A 123 10.36 -8.67 20.70
CA VAL A 123 10.21 -8.67 19.24
C VAL A 123 11.00 -9.83 18.65
N ARG A 124 10.46 -10.51 17.66
CA ARG A 124 11.11 -11.63 16.96
C ARG A 124 10.97 -11.51 15.46
N ASP A 125 12.07 -11.78 14.75
CA ASP A 125 12.08 -12.01 13.31
C ASP A 125 11.43 -13.36 12.99
N HIS A 126 10.88 -13.50 11.79
CA HIS A 126 10.25 -14.76 11.38
C HIS A 126 11.22 -15.95 11.30
N ASN A 127 12.51 -15.68 11.15
CA ASN A 127 13.59 -16.66 11.08
C ASN A 127 14.41 -16.82 12.39
N TRP A 128 13.93 -16.28 13.52
CA TRP A 128 14.63 -16.32 14.80
C TRP A 128 15.05 -17.75 15.22
N HIS A 129 14.22 -18.75 14.90
CA HIS A 129 14.50 -20.16 15.17
C HIS A 129 15.59 -20.76 14.26
N ARG A 130 16.03 -20.02 13.23
CA ARG A 130 17.11 -20.38 12.30
C ARG A 130 18.37 -19.52 12.52
N GLY A 131 18.43 -18.73 13.60
CA GLY A 131 19.57 -17.90 13.96
C GLY A 131 19.45 -16.42 13.58
N GLY A 132 18.29 -15.97 13.10
CA GLY A 132 18.06 -14.56 12.75
C GLY A 132 18.79 -14.13 11.48
N TYR A 133 18.99 -12.82 11.32
CA TYR A 133 19.67 -12.22 10.16
C TYR A 133 21.09 -11.72 10.50
N GLY A 134 21.45 -11.60 11.78
CA GLY A 134 22.74 -11.03 12.19
C GLY A 134 22.83 -9.54 11.88
N LEU A 135 23.97 -9.12 11.36
CA LEU A 135 24.22 -7.74 10.93
C LEU A 135 23.72 -7.56 9.51
N ILE A 136 22.75 -6.64 9.31
CA ILE A 136 22.14 -6.35 8.02
C ILE A 136 21.97 -4.85 7.82
N SER A 137 21.94 -4.39 6.56
CA SER A 137 21.66 -2.99 6.23
C SER A 137 20.20 -2.63 6.51
N LEU A 138 19.91 -1.33 6.65
CA LEU A 138 18.54 -0.84 6.76
C LEU A 138 17.69 -1.26 5.53
N GLU A 139 18.29 -1.28 4.32
CA GLU A 139 17.64 -1.79 3.12
C GLU A 139 17.24 -3.26 3.28
N SER A 140 18.13 -4.08 3.82
CA SER A 140 17.85 -5.49 4.12
C SER A 140 16.77 -5.65 5.20
N VAL A 141 16.65 -4.72 6.14
CA VAL A 141 15.55 -4.69 7.11
C VAL A 141 14.21 -4.57 6.40
N LEU A 142 14.10 -3.73 5.35
CA LEU A 142 12.87 -3.60 4.54
C LEU A 142 12.62 -4.86 3.70
N THR A 143 13.61 -5.29 2.92
CA THR A 143 13.48 -6.39 1.94
C THR A 143 13.18 -7.74 2.59
N HIS A 144 13.78 -8.01 3.75
CA HIS A 144 13.55 -9.21 4.56
C HIS A 144 12.46 -9.03 5.62
N ARG A 145 11.97 -7.79 5.79
CA ARG A 145 10.99 -7.43 6.80
C ARG A 145 11.40 -7.87 8.21
N SER A 146 12.63 -7.51 8.60
CA SER A 146 13.12 -7.79 9.94
C SER A 146 12.41 -6.92 10.98
N LEU A 147 11.62 -7.54 11.84
CA LEU A 147 10.91 -6.85 12.92
C LEU A 147 11.88 -6.32 13.97
N VAL A 148 12.93 -7.09 14.23
CA VAL A 148 14.04 -6.70 15.14
C VAL A 148 14.79 -5.51 14.56
N GLY A 149 15.09 -5.53 13.26
CA GLY A 149 15.74 -4.42 12.57
C GLY A 149 14.93 -3.13 12.65
N TYR A 150 13.62 -3.19 12.38
CA TYR A 150 12.74 -2.03 12.54
C TYR A 150 12.69 -1.52 13.98
N ALA A 151 12.53 -2.41 14.96
CA ALA A 151 12.45 -2.01 16.35
C ALA A 151 13.73 -1.30 16.80
N LYS A 152 14.91 -1.85 16.48
CA LYS A 152 16.21 -1.24 16.81
C LYS A 152 16.44 0.08 16.06
N ALA A 153 16.07 0.18 14.78
CA ALA A 153 16.16 1.43 14.03
C ALA A 153 15.26 2.50 14.64
N MET A 154 14.03 2.15 15.02
CA MET A 154 13.09 3.08 15.68
C MET A 154 13.63 3.54 17.03
N ASP A 155 14.14 2.64 17.86
CA ASP A 155 14.73 2.98 19.15
C ASP A 155 15.96 3.88 18.99
N PHE A 156 16.81 3.62 17.98
CA PHE A 156 17.98 4.44 17.67
C PHE A 156 17.60 5.85 17.19
N VAL A 157 16.63 5.94 16.27
CA VAL A 157 16.29 7.21 15.62
C VAL A 157 15.41 8.09 16.49
N TYR A 158 14.35 7.50 17.06
CA TYR A 158 13.31 8.21 17.79
C TYR A 158 13.43 8.03 19.31
N GLY A 159 13.87 6.87 19.80
CA GLY A 159 14.05 6.61 21.23
C GLY A 159 12.81 7.02 22.04
N ASN A 160 12.99 7.98 22.94
CA ASN A 160 11.89 8.51 23.76
C ASN A 160 11.01 9.54 23.03
N ASN A 161 11.34 9.92 21.79
CA ASN A 161 10.64 10.96 21.02
C ASN A 161 9.69 10.39 19.95
N MET A 162 8.91 9.37 20.32
CA MET A 162 7.93 8.74 19.42
C MET A 162 6.85 9.71 18.89
N ALA A 163 6.63 10.83 19.56
CA ALA A 163 5.68 11.86 19.10
C ALA A 163 6.03 12.38 17.70
N ASP A 164 7.32 12.60 17.43
CA ASP A 164 7.79 13.08 16.11
C ASP A 164 7.53 12.05 15.00
N TYR A 165 7.71 10.76 15.32
CA TYR A 165 7.36 9.68 14.40
C TYR A 165 5.87 9.69 14.06
N PHE A 166 4.99 9.81 15.06
CA PHE A 166 3.54 9.82 14.81
C PHE A 166 3.08 11.06 14.03
N LEU A 167 3.73 12.21 14.22
CA LEU A 167 3.47 13.41 13.42
C LEU A 167 3.84 13.19 11.95
N LYS A 168 5.05 12.72 11.67
CA LYS A 168 5.48 12.41 10.29
C LYS A 168 4.57 11.39 9.63
N ARG A 169 4.24 10.30 10.34
CA ARG A 169 3.35 9.27 9.84
C ARG A 169 1.98 9.84 9.46
N ARG A 170 1.40 10.71 10.30
CA ARG A 170 0.14 11.39 10.00
C ARG A 170 0.24 12.24 8.73
N ASP A 171 1.34 12.94 8.54
CA ASP A 171 1.55 13.79 7.38
C ASP A 171 1.70 12.96 6.09
N TYR A 172 2.37 11.81 6.16
CA TYR A 172 2.50 10.88 5.03
C TYR A 172 1.18 10.22 4.62
N THR A 173 0.24 10.12 5.52
CA THR A 173 -1.10 9.59 5.23
C THR A 173 -2.15 10.68 5.03
N ALA A 174 -1.75 11.95 4.92
CA ALA A 174 -2.63 13.12 4.80
C ALA A 174 -3.70 13.21 5.89
N GLY A 175 -3.40 12.70 7.09
CA GLY A 175 -4.38 12.62 8.18
C GLY A 175 -5.54 11.66 7.89
N ILE A 176 -5.52 10.93 6.77
CA ILE A 176 -6.46 9.85 6.52
C ILE A 176 -6.23 8.79 7.59
N PRO A 177 -7.26 8.36 8.32
CA PRO A 177 -7.12 7.30 9.30
C PRO A 177 -6.41 6.09 8.69
N GLU A 178 -5.83 5.28 9.52
CA GLU A 178 -5.08 4.06 9.21
C GLU A 178 -5.95 3.03 8.48
N THR A 179 -6.29 3.35 7.22
CA THR A 179 -7.17 2.58 6.35
C THR A 179 -6.37 2.00 5.17
N LEU A 180 -6.93 1.01 4.51
CA LEU A 180 -6.37 0.48 3.25
C LEU A 180 -6.26 1.60 2.20
N MET A 181 -7.24 2.51 2.16
CA MET A 181 -7.23 3.65 1.25
C MET A 181 -6.10 4.65 1.59
N GLY A 182 -5.86 4.91 2.88
CA GLY A 182 -4.72 5.74 3.32
C GLY A 182 -3.38 5.13 2.93
N LEU A 183 -3.23 3.81 3.10
CA LEU A 183 -2.03 3.08 2.68
C LEU A 183 -1.85 3.11 1.15
N LEU A 184 -2.92 2.89 0.39
CA LEU A 184 -2.90 2.99 -1.07
C LEU A 184 -2.52 4.40 -1.53
N THR A 185 -3.09 5.44 -0.90
CA THR A 185 -2.77 6.85 -1.20
C THR A 185 -1.29 7.16 -0.93
N PHE A 186 -0.72 6.62 0.16
CA PHE A 186 0.71 6.75 0.45
C PHE A 186 1.58 6.08 -0.62
N TYR A 187 1.29 4.81 -0.98
CA TYR A 187 2.06 4.12 -2.04
C TYR A 187 1.92 4.82 -3.39
N ASN A 188 0.74 5.35 -3.70
CA ASN A 188 0.53 6.15 -4.91
C ASN A 188 1.37 7.44 -4.89
N ALA A 189 1.50 8.10 -3.74
CA ALA A 189 2.37 9.27 -3.61
C ALA A 189 3.86 8.90 -3.79
N ILE A 190 4.31 7.75 -3.25
CA ILE A 190 5.68 7.25 -3.49
C ILE A 190 5.91 7.00 -4.99
N ALA A 191 4.97 6.32 -5.66
CA ALA A 191 5.02 6.09 -7.11
C ALA A 191 5.01 7.39 -7.93
N ASN A 192 4.41 8.46 -7.40
CA ASN A 192 4.29 9.78 -8.01
C ASN A 192 5.34 10.79 -7.50
N ASP A 193 6.54 10.30 -7.19
CA ASP A 193 7.69 11.09 -6.73
C ASP A 193 7.42 11.99 -5.52
N GLY A 194 6.52 11.55 -4.65
CA GLY A 194 6.12 12.26 -3.44
C GLY A 194 4.90 13.16 -3.61
N CYS A 195 4.37 13.32 -4.82
CA CYS A 195 3.13 14.07 -5.05
C CYS A 195 1.92 13.22 -4.68
N MET A 196 1.22 13.60 -3.62
CA MET A 196 0.02 12.93 -3.14
C MET A 196 -1.23 13.49 -3.80
N VAL A 197 -1.95 12.64 -4.52
CA VAL A 197 -3.22 12.94 -5.15
C VAL A 197 -4.36 12.18 -4.50
N LYS A 198 -5.57 12.75 -4.55
CA LYS A 198 -6.77 12.11 -4.04
C LYS A 198 -7.17 10.95 -4.95
N ILE A 199 -7.31 9.77 -4.39
CA ILE A 199 -7.87 8.62 -5.11
C ILE A 199 -9.39 8.80 -5.20
N CYS A 200 -9.93 8.71 -6.41
CA CYS A 200 -11.36 8.88 -6.67
C CYS A 200 -11.82 8.01 -7.84
N ASP A 201 -13.09 7.61 -7.78
CA ASP A 201 -13.81 6.93 -8.86
C ASP A 201 -14.48 8.01 -9.76
N SER A 202 -13.64 8.85 -10.38
CA SER A 202 -14.09 9.91 -11.28
C SER A 202 -13.43 9.70 -12.64
N GLU A 203 -14.20 9.84 -13.70
CA GLU A 203 -13.67 9.83 -15.07
C GLU A 203 -12.94 11.13 -15.43
N ASP A 204 -13.02 12.13 -14.56
CA ASP A 204 -12.26 13.36 -14.73
C ASP A 204 -10.78 13.07 -14.52
N SER A 205 -9.99 13.22 -15.58
CA SER A 205 -8.53 12.99 -15.58
C SER A 205 -7.76 14.07 -14.80
N THR A 206 -8.44 15.01 -14.18
CA THR A 206 -7.80 16.11 -13.45
C THR A 206 -7.43 15.66 -12.04
N ALA A 207 -6.14 15.55 -11.78
CA ALA A 207 -5.64 15.20 -10.45
C ALA A 207 -6.01 16.26 -9.40
N THR A 208 -6.59 15.83 -8.29
CA THR A 208 -6.73 16.67 -7.10
C THR A 208 -5.54 16.44 -6.18
N VAL A 209 -4.60 17.38 -6.16
CA VAL A 209 -3.41 17.30 -5.32
C VAL A 209 -3.79 17.57 -3.86
N ILE A 210 -3.46 16.62 -2.97
CA ILE A 210 -3.60 16.73 -1.51
C ILE A 210 -2.35 17.38 -0.91
N ASN A 211 -1.17 16.89 -1.34
CA ASN A 211 0.14 17.40 -0.93
C ASN A 211 1.09 17.32 -2.12
N GLY A 212 1.70 18.44 -2.48
CA GLY A 212 2.60 18.50 -3.65
C GLY A 212 3.91 17.73 -3.45
N GLN A 213 4.35 17.54 -2.20
CA GLN A 213 5.58 16.82 -1.88
C GLN A 213 5.53 16.36 -0.41
N ILE A 214 5.32 15.06 -0.18
CA ILE A 214 5.19 14.51 1.19
C ILE A 214 6.54 14.40 1.91
N GLU A 215 7.65 14.23 1.17
CA GLU A 215 9.01 14.17 1.69
C GLU A 215 9.99 14.56 0.57
N SER A 216 11.26 14.81 0.92
CA SER A 216 12.29 15.14 -0.08
C SER A 216 12.38 14.07 -1.16
N ILE A 217 12.64 14.50 -2.39
CA ILE A 217 12.74 13.58 -3.53
C ILE A 217 13.84 12.52 -3.32
N GLU A 218 14.90 12.88 -2.63
CA GLU A 218 15.99 11.96 -2.29
C GLU A 218 15.50 10.80 -1.42
N HIS A 219 14.75 11.09 -0.34
CA HIS A 219 14.19 10.07 0.54
C HIS A 219 13.11 9.23 -0.15
N ILE A 220 12.32 9.86 -1.06
CA ILE A 220 11.35 9.13 -1.90
C ILE A 220 12.08 8.13 -2.79
N HIS A 221 13.13 8.54 -3.50
CA HIS A 221 13.90 7.64 -4.38
C HIS A 221 14.59 6.53 -3.59
N MET A 222 15.10 6.80 -2.39
CA MET A 222 15.63 5.75 -1.51
C MET A 222 14.55 4.71 -1.16
N LEU A 223 13.33 5.14 -0.82
CA LEU A 223 12.23 4.21 -0.56
C LEU A 223 11.82 3.46 -1.82
N GLN A 224 11.74 4.13 -2.98
CA GLN A 224 11.43 3.48 -4.26
C GLN A 224 12.40 2.35 -4.56
N LEU A 225 13.71 2.57 -4.39
CA LEU A 225 14.74 1.55 -4.56
C LEU A 225 14.53 0.37 -3.60
N GLY A 226 14.26 0.64 -2.33
CA GLY A 226 13.97 -0.41 -1.35
C GLY A 226 12.72 -1.23 -1.69
N LEU A 227 11.67 -0.60 -2.25
CA LEU A 227 10.45 -1.29 -2.68
C LEU A 227 10.70 -2.17 -3.93
N GLU A 228 11.55 -1.74 -4.86
CA GLU A 228 11.99 -2.54 -6.00
C GLU A 228 12.77 -3.77 -5.51
N HIS A 229 13.72 -3.60 -4.59
CA HIS A 229 14.50 -4.70 -4.00
C HIS A 229 13.63 -5.66 -3.17
N CYS A 230 12.53 -5.22 -2.59
CA CYS A 230 11.56 -6.11 -1.95
C CYS A 230 11.00 -7.16 -2.93
N VAL A 231 10.88 -6.80 -4.22
CA VAL A 231 10.39 -7.70 -5.28
C VAL A 231 11.54 -8.46 -5.94
N SER A 232 12.63 -7.81 -6.31
CA SER A 232 13.74 -8.46 -7.03
C SER A 232 14.53 -9.42 -6.14
N GLU A 233 14.76 -9.09 -4.89
CA GLU A 233 15.63 -9.83 -3.97
C GLU A 233 14.91 -10.33 -2.70
N GLY A 234 13.85 -9.62 -2.29
CA GLY A 234 13.19 -9.79 -1.01
C GLY A 234 12.09 -10.86 -0.96
N LEU A 235 11.15 -10.67 -0.04
CA LEU A 235 10.07 -11.61 0.26
C LEU A 235 8.93 -11.61 -0.77
N TYR A 236 8.93 -10.65 -1.69
CA TYR A 236 7.80 -10.43 -2.63
C TYR A 236 8.14 -10.80 -4.07
N LYS A 237 9.13 -11.67 -4.30
CA LYS A 237 9.56 -12.13 -5.65
C LYS A 237 8.44 -12.64 -6.53
N LYS A 238 7.38 -13.22 -5.95
CA LYS A 238 6.22 -13.69 -6.71
C LYS A 238 5.35 -12.59 -7.29
N ALA A 239 5.54 -11.33 -6.87
CA ALA A 239 4.88 -10.17 -7.45
C ALA A 239 5.62 -9.63 -8.70
N GLY A 240 6.89 -10.00 -8.88
CA GLY A 240 7.70 -9.58 -10.02
C GLY A 240 7.22 -10.18 -11.34
N SER A 241 7.36 -9.40 -12.42
CA SER A 241 7.11 -9.81 -13.80
C SER A 241 8.43 -9.92 -14.56
N GLU A 242 8.50 -10.83 -15.55
CA GLU A 242 9.64 -10.92 -16.46
C GLU A 242 9.61 -9.84 -17.55
N HIS A 243 8.51 -9.11 -17.66
CA HIS A 243 8.27 -8.16 -18.73
C HIS A 243 8.45 -6.70 -18.31
N ILE A 244 8.39 -6.41 -17.01
CA ILE A 244 8.44 -5.06 -16.49
C ILE A 244 8.86 -5.05 -15.01
N ASP A 245 9.65 -4.04 -14.63
CA ASP A 245 10.09 -3.88 -13.25
C ASP A 245 8.94 -3.41 -12.36
N VAL A 246 8.85 -4.02 -11.18
CA VAL A 246 7.79 -3.82 -10.20
C VAL A 246 8.41 -3.45 -8.85
N ALA A 247 7.82 -2.48 -8.18
CA ALA A 247 8.14 -2.12 -6.80
C ALA A 247 6.93 -2.39 -5.90
N ALA A 248 7.10 -3.21 -4.88
CA ALA A 248 6.01 -3.56 -3.97
C ALA A 248 6.52 -4.02 -2.61
N CYS A 249 5.73 -3.77 -1.57
CA CYS A 249 5.97 -4.33 -0.25
C CYS A 249 4.63 -4.66 0.40
N GLY A 250 4.64 -5.63 1.31
CA GLY A 250 3.41 -6.09 1.92
C GLY A 250 3.56 -6.48 3.38
N ARG A 251 2.48 -6.97 3.96
CA ARG A 251 2.47 -7.43 5.34
C ARG A 251 1.44 -8.52 5.58
N ARG A 252 1.60 -9.21 6.69
CA ARG A 252 0.61 -10.12 7.26
C ARG A 252 0.16 -9.58 8.61
N LEU A 253 -1.13 -9.48 8.80
CA LEU A 253 -1.78 -9.12 10.06
C LEU A 253 -2.57 -10.32 10.58
N GLN A 254 -2.49 -10.57 11.87
CA GLN A 254 -3.38 -11.53 12.53
C GLN A 254 -4.63 -10.77 13.01
N ILE A 255 -5.78 -11.08 12.42
CA ILE A 255 -7.05 -10.40 12.70
C ILE A 255 -7.79 -11.07 13.86
N THR A 256 -7.80 -12.40 13.86
CA THR A 256 -8.31 -13.23 14.95
C THR A 256 -7.30 -14.32 15.25
N ASP A 257 -7.61 -15.22 16.17
CA ASP A 257 -6.74 -16.37 16.50
C ASP A 257 -6.42 -17.24 15.27
N THR A 258 -7.31 -17.28 14.30
CA THR A 258 -7.18 -18.13 13.11
C THR A 258 -7.13 -17.36 11.79
N VAL A 259 -7.59 -16.10 11.74
CA VAL A 259 -7.69 -15.31 10.49
C VAL A 259 -6.51 -14.38 10.33
N TYR A 260 -5.90 -14.43 9.16
CA TYR A 260 -4.79 -13.59 8.75
C TYR A 260 -5.20 -12.74 7.54
N ARG A 261 -4.94 -11.44 7.62
CA ARG A 261 -5.02 -10.51 6.50
C ARG A 261 -3.64 -10.35 5.88
N LEU A 262 -3.58 -10.49 4.58
CA LEU A 262 -2.39 -10.39 3.75
C LEU A 262 -2.56 -9.17 2.87
N GLU A 263 -1.60 -8.27 2.90
CA GLU A 263 -1.64 -7.02 2.14
C GLU A 263 -0.37 -6.91 1.30
N LEU A 264 -0.51 -6.52 0.05
CA LEU A 264 0.58 -6.19 -0.86
C LEU A 264 0.20 -4.94 -1.64
N CYS A 265 1.04 -3.92 -1.55
CA CYS A 265 0.84 -2.68 -2.28
C CYS A 265 2.12 -2.31 -3.02
N GLY A 266 1.98 -1.78 -4.22
CA GLY A 266 3.11 -1.43 -5.06
C GLY A 266 2.69 -0.77 -6.35
N TYR A 267 3.64 -0.57 -7.25
CA TYR A 267 3.43 0.14 -8.51
C TYR A 267 4.33 -0.38 -9.61
N PHE A 268 3.99 -0.05 -10.84
CA PHE A 268 4.75 -0.36 -12.04
C PHE A 268 4.41 0.60 -13.19
N PRO A 269 5.27 0.75 -14.21
CA PRO A 269 6.70 0.41 -14.19
C PRO A 269 7.44 1.08 -13.03
N VAL A 270 8.61 0.56 -12.61
CA VAL A 270 9.44 1.24 -11.58
C VAL A 270 9.89 2.60 -12.09
N LYS A 271 10.31 2.65 -13.36
CA LYS A 271 10.59 3.92 -14.06
C LYS A 271 9.30 4.44 -14.69
N ASN A 272 8.96 5.71 -14.40
CA ASN A 272 7.75 6.36 -14.86
C ASN A 272 6.46 5.57 -14.47
N PRO A 273 6.13 5.46 -13.18
CA PRO A 273 5.01 4.66 -12.71
C PRO A 273 3.68 5.10 -13.31
N GLN A 274 2.92 4.15 -13.85
CA GLN A 274 1.62 4.40 -14.46
C GLN A 274 0.46 3.85 -13.63
N TYR A 275 0.70 2.75 -12.93
CA TYR A 275 -0.33 2.11 -12.10
C TYR A 275 0.18 1.79 -10.70
N THR A 276 -0.65 2.11 -9.71
CA THR A 276 -0.48 1.68 -8.32
C THR A 276 -1.54 0.63 -8.01
N ILE A 277 -1.12 -0.51 -7.45
CA ILE A 277 -2.00 -1.65 -7.17
C ILE A 277 -1.94 -1.99 -5.69
N MET A 278 -3.09 -2.27 -5.09
CA MET A 278 -3.20 -2.90 -3.78
C MET A 278 -3.97 -4.21 -3.91
N VAL A 279 -3.41 -5.26 -3.35
CA VAL A 279 -4.03 -6.58 -3.20
C VAL A 279 -4.14 -6.90 -1.73
N VAL A 280 -5.34 -7.23 -1.28
CA VAL A 280 -5.61 -7.69 0.09
C VAL A 280 -6.33 -9.03 0.03
N MET A 281 -5.90 -10.00 0.83
CA MET A 281 -6.55 -11.29 0.96
C MET A 281 -6.71 -11.65 2.44
N GLU A 282 -7.78 -12.33 2.79
CA GLU A 282 -7.93 -12.95 4.12
C GLU A 282 -7.98 -14.46 4.00
N LYS A 283 -7.22 -15.11 4.88
CA LYS A 283 -7.09 -16.56 4.94
C LYS A 283 -7.20 -17.06 6.36
N GLU A 284 -7.87 -18.18 6.51
CA GLU A 284 -7.87 -18.95 7.76
C GLU A 284 -6.63 -19.83 7.87
N ASN A 285 -6.07 -19.86 9.05
CA ASN A 285 -4.94 -20.70 9.43
C ASN A 285 -3.63 -20.45 8.65
N LEU A 286 -2.55 -20.93 9.21
CA LEU A 286 -1.25 -20.96 8.55
C LEU A 286 -1.14 -22.14 7.58
N PRO A 287 -0.31 -22.08 6.54
CA PRO A 287 0.56 -20.96 6.20
C PRO A 287 -0.20 -19.78 5.58
N ALA A 288 0.18 -18.56 5.94
CA ALA A 288 -0.34 -17.30 5.41
C ALA A 288 0.81 -16.33 5.13
N SER A 289 0.97 -15.89 3.88
CA SER A 289 2.08 -15.06 3.43
C SER A 289 1.63 -14.07 2.35
N ALA A 290 1.84 -12.78 2.57
CA ALA A 290 1.51 -11.75 1.59
C ALA A 290 2.25 -11.97 0.26
N GLY A 291 3.58 -12.17 0.29
CA GLY A 291 4.36 -12.46 -0.92
C GLY A 291 3.95 -13.76 -1.61
N GLY A 292 3.56 -14.78 -0.82
CA GLY A 292 3.18 -16.08 -1.34
C GLY A 292 1.80 -16.14 -1.99
N MET A 293 0.83 -15.34 -1.51
CA MET A 293 -0.59 -15.40 -1.89
C MET A 293 -1.05 -14.17 -2.66
N CYS A 294 -0.73 -12.95 -2.16
CA CYS A 294 -1.03 -11.73 -2.92
C CYS A 294 -0.09 -11.52 -4.11
N GLY A 295 1.17 -12.00 -4.03
CA GLY A 295 2.18 -11.82 -5.08
C GLY A 295 1.74 -12.36 -6.45
N PRO A 296 1.28 -13.62 -6.58
CA PRO A 296 0.81 -14.16 -7.86
C PRO A 296 -0.33 -13.34 -8.47
N LEU A 297 -1.33 -12.92 -7.67
CA LEU A 297 -2.41 -12.05 -8.16
C LEU A 297 -1.87 -10.70 -8.63
N PHE A 298 -1.00 -10.08 -7.83
CA PHE A 298 -0.37 -8.80 -8.18
C PHE A 298 0.33 -8.90 -9.54
N ARG A 299 1.20 -9.92 -9.73
CA ARG A 299 1.90 -10.17 -10.99
C ARG A 299 0.93 -10.34 -12.16
N ARG A 300 -0.09 -11.16 -12.03
CA ARG A 300 -1.06 -11.40 -13.11
C ARG A 300 -1.82 -10.13 -13.51
N ILE A 301 -2.13 -9.26 -12.53
CA ILE A 301 -2.74 -7.94 -12.81
C ILE A 301 -1.74 -7.06 -13.57
N VAL A 302 -0.47 -7.00 -13.12
CA VAL A 302 0.59 -6.26 -13.83
C VAL A 302 0.70 -6.73 -15.28
N GLU A 303 0.80 -8.03 -15.51
CA GLU A 303 0.92 -8.62 -16.84
C GLU A 303 -0.33 -8.38 -17.71
N GLY A 304 -1.51 -8.41 -17.11
CA GLY A 304 -2.77 -8.07 -17.78
C GLY A 304 -2.90 -6.59 -18.17
N LEU A 305 -2.20 -5.71 -17.47
CA LEU A 305 -2.18 -4.26 -17.76
C LEU A 305 -1.08 -3.84 -18.74
N LEU A 306 -0.15 -4.72 -19.12
CA LEU A 306 0.93 -4.38 -20.06
C LEU A 306 0.45 -3.79 -21.41
N PRO A 307 -0.69 -4.22 -21.99
CA PRO A 307 -1.21 -3.62 -23.23
C PRO A 307 -1.59 -2.15 -23.09
N TYR A 308 -1.90 -1.69 -21.88
CA TYR A 308 -2.39 -0.34 -21.57
C TYR A 308 -1.28 0.61 -21.12
N ILE A 309 -0.04 0.13 -21.03
CA ILE A 309 1.11 0.97 -20.66
C ILE A 309 1.47 1.87 -21.84
N ILE A 310 1.48 3.18 -21.58
CA ILE A 310 1.98 4.18 -22.53
C ILE A 310 3.51 4.01 -22.62
N ARG A 311 3.98 3.58 -23.79
CA ARG A 311 5.40 3.52 -24.10
C ARG A 311 5.83 4.88 -24.64
N GLU A 312 6.74 5.54 -23.91
CA GLU A 312 7.41 6.76 -24.40
C GLU A 312 8.39 6.45 -25.54
#